data_2059b21412c1726e8839d9f017215c72
#
_entry.id   2059b21412c1726e8839d9f017215c72
#
_cell.length_a   1.000
_cell.length_b   1.000
_cell.length_c   1.000
_cell.angle_alpha   90.00
_cell.angle_beta   90.00
_cell.angle_gamma   90.00
#
_symmetry.space_group_name_H-M   'P 1'
#
loop_
_entity.id
_entity.type
_entity.pdbx_description
1 polymer ?
#
loop_
_entity_poly.entity_id
_entity_poly.type
_entity_poly.pdbx_seq_one_letter_code
_entity_poly.pdbx_strand_id
1 'polypeptide(L)'
;MLAVGRASCPPTVGGDAHRTAAGTAALHNPQEPLLQPIAISYNRAHHRFAIFVAVVTFFLIIAGALVTSNDAGLSVPDWPTSFGSLYKIPHLVGGVKFEHTHRMIAQFVGFLSIILAVWTWRADPRRWMKYLGLTALGLVIAQGILGGITVLFYLPPAVSSAHAALAQTFFCVVVLIALFTGQNWVEEIPLVEIDRERPSLFTLVQFSIFVLYVQLILGAMFRHHGLSWWPHVLNAATVAVVLTWTSVRVLSRYSGLDAVRRPAITVLSLLIAQLCLGFVAFLTRVAWGHDAVQPELPMVVSTVAHVAVGALLLAATVVLAAQVWLRVPVVEERIPSRERKQVAA
;
A
#
# COMPACT_ATOMS: atom_id res chain seq x y z
N MET A 1 -15.93 -64.69 52.86
CA MET A 1 -14.82 -65.20 53.69
C MET A 1 -13.98 -64.01 54.06
N LEU A 2 -14.17 -63.55 55.27
CA LEU A 2 -13.17 -63.37 56.38
C LEU A 2 -12.18 -62.25 56.05
N ALA A 3 -12.01 -61.19 56.76
CA ALA A 3 -12.27 -60.73 58.14
C ALA A 3 -11.17 -59.71 58.42
N VAL A 4 -11.56 -58.46 58.74
CA VAL A 4 -11.45 -57.88 60.12
C VAL A 4 -10.03 -57.68 60.63
N GLY A 5 -9.69 -56.49 61.01
CA GLY A 5 -8.59 -56.13 61.85
C GLY A 5 -8.58 -54.63 62.19
N ARG A 6 -9.23 -54.37 63.34
CA ARG A 6 -9.31 -53.06 64.03
C ARG A 6 -8.07 -52.81 64.91
N ALA A 7 -7.98 -51.53 65.25
CA ALA A 7 -7.54 -50.97 66.57
C ALA A 7 -6.14 -50.30 66.48
N SER A 8 -5.81 -49.25 67.16
CA SER A 8 -6.44 -48.39 68.18
C SER A 8 -5.51 -47.17 68.40
N CYS A 9 -6.08 -46.02 68.75
CA CYS A 9 -5.44 -44.92 69.50
C CYS A 9 -5.24 -45.30 70.96
N PRO A 10 -4.62 -44.50 71.87
CA PRO A 10 -3.96 -43.18 71.92
C PRO A 10 -2.68 -43.18 72.76
N PRO A 11 -2.19 -42.22 73.58
CA PRO A 11 -2.66 -40.87 73.91
C PRO A 11 -1.57 -39.77 73.95
N THR A 12 -2.05 -38.53 73.97
CA THR A 12 -1.66 -37.27 74.62
C THR A 12 -0.39 -37.16 75.49
N VAL A 13 0.25 -35.95 75.37
CA VAL A 13 0.60 -34.95 76.38
C VAL A 13 1.52 -33.90 75.72
N GLY A 14 1.19 -32.64 75.58
CA GLY A 14 1.31 -31.57 76.54
C GLY A 14 2.59 -30.76 76.34
N GLY A 15 2.48 -29.48 76.10
CA GLY A 15 3.64 -28.57 76.13
C GLY A 15 3.43 -27.23 75.42
N ASP A 16 2.96 -26.32 76.14
CA ASP A 16 2.97 -24.87 76.15
C ASP A 16 3.65 -24.03 74.99
N ALA A 17 2.88 -23.14 74.51
CA ALA A 17 3.12 -21.72 74.39
C ALA A 17 4.50 -21.19 73.98
N HIS A 18 4.59 -20.69 72.77
CA HIS A 18 5.15 -19.35 72.54
C HIS A 18 4.48 -18.69 71.34
N ARG A 19 3.77 -17.57 71.63
CA ARG A 19 3.28 -16.58 70.63
C ARG A 19 4.48 -16.01 69.97
N THR A 20 4.51 -16.08 68.61
CA THR A 20 5.12 -15.09 67.77
C THR A 20 4.18 -14.81 66.63
N ALA A 21 3.68 -13.59 66.65
CA ALA A 21 2.92 -12.99 65.57
C ALA A 21 3.82 -12.85 64.33
N ALA A 22 3.76 -13.83 63.46
CA ALA A 22 4.25 -13.64 62.08
C ALA A 22 3.06 -13.20 61.25
N GLY A 23 3.07 -11.94 60.90
CA GLY A 23 2.06 -11.33 60.03
C GLY A 23 1.93 -12.12 58.74
N THR A 24 0.71 -12.49 58.47
CA THR A 24 0.27 -12.93 57.16
C THR A 24 0.56 -11.77 56.18
N ALA A 25 1.76 -11.78 55.62
CA ALA A 25 2.02 -10.98 54.43
C ALA A 25 1.05 -11.51 53.38
N ALA A 26 -0.04 -10.80 53.20
CA ALA A 26 -0.89 -10.96 52.04
C ALA A 26 0.03 -10.85 50.83
N LEU A 27 0.23 -11.96 50.14
CA LEU A 27 0.79 -11.97 48.80
C LEU A 27 -0.13 -11.09 47.96
N HIS A 28 0.23 -9.82 47.89
CA HIS A 28 -0.31 -8.91 46.94
C HIS A 28 0.04 -9.50 45.58
N ASN A 29 -0.93 -10.16 44.98
CA ASN A 29 -0.86 -10.58 43.60
C ASN A 29 -0.94 -9.28 42.75
N PRO A 30 0.16 -8.77 42.22
CA PRO A 30 0.10 -7.69 41.29
C PRO A 30 -0.33 -8.27 39.96
N GLN A 31 -1.61 -8.59 39.80
CA GLN A 31 -2.21 -8.50 38.52
C GLN A 31 -2.25 -6.99 38.18
N GLU A 32 -1.08 -6.45 37.82
CA GLU A 32 -1.09 -5.30 36.90
C GLU A 32 -2.11 -5.62 35.83
N PRO A 33 -3.06 -4.71 35.54
CA PRO A 33 -3.88 -4.86 34.38
C PRO A 33 -2.92 -4.85 33.19
N LEU A 34 -2.52 -6.03 32.71
CA LEU A 34 -1.91 -6.20 31.42
C LEU A 34 -2.76 -5.34 30.52
N LEU A 35 -2.18 -4.29 29.96
CA LEU A 35 -2.84 -3.38 29.00
C LEU A 35 -3.63 -4.29 28.07
N GLN A 36 -4.94 -4.37 28.30
CA GLN A 36 -5.79 -5.20 27.45
C GLN A 36 -5.58 -4.66 26.03
N PRO A 37 -5.15 -5.49 25.10
CA PRO A 37 -5.01 -5.03 23.71
C PRO A 37 -6.34 -4.38 23.37
N ILE A 38 -6.29 -3.12 22.92
CA ILE A 38 -7.50 -2.39 22.51
C ILE A 38 -8.18 -3.29 21.48
N ALA A 39 -9.29 -3.92 21.85
CA ALA A 39 -10.03 -4.79 20.97
C ALA A 39 -10.57 -3.92 19.82
N ILE A 40 -9.95 -4.04 18.67
CA ILE A 40 -10.36 -3.33 17.47
C ILE A 40 -11.50 -4.14 16.88
N SER A 41 -12.70 -3.58 16.84
CA SER A 41 -13.83 -4.22 16.17
C SER A 41 -13.81 -3.91 14.67
N TYR A 42 -14.07 -4.93 13.85
CA TYR A 42 -14.21 -4.76 12.41
C TYR A 42 -15.42 -3.87 12.08
N ASN A 43 -15.16 -2.78 11.36
CA ASN A 43 -16.20 -1.89 10.86
C ASN A 43 -16.41 -2.10 9.36
N ARG A 44 -17.42 -2.93 9.01
CA ARG A 44 -17.74 -3.28 7.63
C ARG A 44 -18.05 -2.08 6.73
N ALA A 45 -18.72 -1.06 7.27
CA ALA A 45 -19.09 0.13 6.51
C ALA A 45 -17.83 0.98 6.18
N HIS A 46 -16.95 1.19 7.16
CA HIS A 46 -15.70 1.90 6.96
C HIS A 46 -14.80 1.17 5.94
N HIS A 47 -14.65 -0.15 6.06
CA HIS A 47 -13.88 -0.95 5.11
C HIS A 47 -14.42 -0.86 3.68
N ARG A 48 -15.75 -1.02 3.51
CA ARG A 48 -16.39 -0.89 2.18
C ARG A 48 -16.22 0.50 1.59
N PHE A 49 -16.29 1.53 2.42
CA PHE A 49 -16.06 2.89 1.98
C PHE A 49 -14.61 3.10 1.54
N ALA A 50 -13.63 2.58 2.28
CA ALA A 50 -12.23 2.63 1.87
C ALA A 50 -11.97 1.93 0.52
N ILE A 51 -12.58 0.75 0.31
CA ILE A 51 -12.55 0.06 -1.01
C ILE A 51 -13.17 0.95 -2.09
N PHE A 52 -14.33 1.55 -1.84
CA PHE A 52 -14.99 2.42 -2.80
C PHE A 52 -14.10 3.60 -3.20
N VAL A 53 -13.45 4.26 -2.22
CA VAL A 53 -12.50 5.35 -2.50
C VAL A 53 -11.32 4.85 -3.34
N ALA A 54 -10.77 3.66 -3.05
CA ALA A 54 -9.69 3.07 -3.84
C ALA A 54 -10.12 2.82 -5.29
N VAL A 55 -11.30 2.27 -5.50
CA VAL A 55 -11.85 2.01 -6.84
C VAL A 55 -12.06 3.31 -7.61
N VAL A 56 -12.67 4.33 -7.01
CA VAL A 56 -12.88 5.63 -7.69
C VAL A 56 -11.54 6.31 -7.99
N THR A 57 -10.55 6.19 -7.07
CA THR A 57 -9.19 6.71 -7.30
C THR A 57 -8.51 6.00 -8.48
N PHE A 58 -8.70 4.70 -8.63
CA PHE A 58 -8.19 3.97 -9.80
C PHE A 58 -8.80 4.49 -11.11
N PHE A 59 -10.11 4.74 -11.15
CA PHE A 59 -10.76 5.36 -12.31
C PHE A 59 -10.26 6.80 -12.55
N LEU A 60 -9.91 7.54 -11.50
CA LEU A 60 -9.28 8.86 -11.63
C LEU A 60 -7.91 8.77 -12.32
N ILE A 61 -7.10 7.76 -11.99
CA ILE A 61 -5.81 7.51 -12.69
C ILE A 61 -6.04 7.23 -14.17
N ILE A 62 -7.03 6.40 -14.52
CA ILE A 62 -7.42 6.12 -15.91
C ILE A 62 -7.85 7.40 -16.62
N ALA A 63 -8.69 8.23 -15.99
CA ALA A 63 -9.12 9.51 -16.54
C ALA A 63 -7.93 10.45 -16.78
N GLY A 64 -6.97 10.54 -15.86
CA GLY A 64 -5.73 11.30 -16.03
C GLY A 64 -4.85 10.77 -17.18
N ALA A 65 -4.74 9.45 -17.31
CA ALA A 65 -4.05 8.83 -18.43
C ALA A 65 -4.72 9.14 -19.79
N LEU A 66 -6.05 9.20 -19.83
CA LEU A 66 -6.81 9.62 -21.01
C LEU A 66 -6.53 11.08 -21.37
N VAL A 67 -6.45 11.99 -20.40
CA VAL A 67 -6.07 13.39 -20.64
C VAL A 67 -4.72 13.46 -21.36
N THR A 68 -3.70 12.81 -20.80
CA THR A 68 -2.35 12.82 -21.35
C THR A 68 -2.28 12.10 -22.71
N SER A 69 -3.00 10.97 -22.87
CA SER A 69 -2.97 10.18 -24.10
C SER A 69 -3.71 10.84 -25.28
N ASN A 70 -4.58 11.81 -25.00
CA ASN A 70 -5.27 12.60 -26.01
C ASN A 70 -4.71 14.03 -26.15
N ASP A 71 -3.53 14.30 -25.57
CA ASP A 71 -2.88 15.62 -25.55
C ASP A 71 -3.83 16.75 -25.09
N ALA A 72 -4.71 16.40 -24.14
CA ALA A 72 -5.83 17.24 -23.70
C ALA A 72 -5.52 18.07 -22.42
N GLY A 73 -4.28 18.07 -21.93
CA GLY A 73 -3.94 18.65 -20.62
C GLY A 73 -3.99 20.19 -20.53
N LEU A 74 -4.24 20.89 -21.64
CA LEU A 74 -4.42 22.34 -21.69
C LEU A 74 -5.74 22.71 -22.40
N SER A 75 -6.69 21.79 -22.49
CA SER A 75 -7.98 22.03 -23.13
C SER A 75 -8.91 22.93 -22.31
N VAL A 76 -8.65 23.05 -21.00
CA VAL A 76 -9.33 23.95 -20.06
C VAL A 76 -8.29 24.91 -19.49
N PRO A 77 -8.34 26.22 -19.88
CA PRO A 77 -7.21 27.15 -19.70
C PRO A 77 -7.04 27.66 -18.26
N ASP A 78 -8.04 27.52 -17.41
CA ASP A 78 -8.09 28.07 -16.07
C ASP A 78 -8.08 27.01 -14.99
N TRP A 79 -7.66 27.39 -13.78
CA TRP A 79 -7.67 26.58 -12.57
C TRP A 79 -7.81 27.51 -11.34
N PRO A 80 -8.61 27.17 -10.32
CA PRO A 80 -9.36 25.91 -10.08
C PRO A 80 -10.69 25.79 -10.84
N THR A 81 -11.08 26.81 -11.56
CA THR A 81 -12.30 26.86 -12.37
C THR A 81 -12.15 26.10 -13.70
N SER A 82 -13.26 25.94 -14.41
CA SER A 82 -13.31 25.52 -15.80
C SER A 82 -14.14 26.55 -16.56
N PHE A 83 -13.47 27.33 -17.40
CA PHE A 83 -14.07 28.47 -18.12
C PHE A 83 -14.78 29.46 -17.18
N GLY A 84 -14.11 29.83 -16.08
CA GLY A 84 -14.58 30.77 -15.07
C GLY A 84 -15.64 30.24 -14.10
N SER A 85 -16.00 28.97 -14.15
CA SER A 85 -16.99 28.35 -13.27
C SER A 85 -16.47 27.10 -12.56
N LEU A 86 -16.90 26.89 -11.31
CA LEU A 86 -16.62 25.69 -10.54
C LEU A 86 -17.65 24.56 -10.78
N TYR A 87 -18.86 24.91 -11.23
CA TYR A 87 -19.99 23.97 -11.30
C TYR A 87 -20.70 23.92 -12.66
N LYS A 88 -20.44 24.88 -13.57
CA LYS A 88 -21.04 24.87 -14.89
C LYS A 88 -20.29 23.89 -15.78
N ILE A 89 -20.99 22.89 -16.31
CA ILE A 89 -20.42 21.92 -17.26
C ILE A 89 -20.24 22.61 -18.62
N PRO A 90 -19.01 22.72 -19.14
CA PRO A 90 -18.76 23.26 -20.45
C PRO A 90 -19.21 22.29 -21.56
N HIS A 91 -19.18 22.72 -22.80
CA HIS A 91 -19.41 21.82 -23.94
C HIS A 91 -18.29 20.76 -23.98
N LEU A 92 -18.64 19.49 -23.77
CA LEU A 92 -17.71 18.37 -23.71
C LEU A 92 -17.27 17.91 -25.12
N VAL A 93 -16.55 18.75 -25.83
CA VAL A 93 -16.04 18.50 -27.19
C VAL A 93 -14.51 18.44 -27.19
N GLY A 94 -13.93 17.66 -28.10
CA GLY A 94 -12.47 17.55 -28.24
C GLY A 94 -11.78 17.15 -26.95
N GLY A 95 -10.67 17.83 -26.59
CA GLY A 95 -9.90 17.60 -25.39
C GLY A 95 -10.62 17.98 -24.11
N VAL A 96 -11.56 18.95 -24.16
CA VAL A 96 -12.32 19.40 -22.97
C VAL A 96 -13.06 18.27 -22.29
N LYS A 97 -13.61 17.30 -23.06
CA LYS A 97 -14.30 16.14 -22.47
C LYS A 97 -13.41 15.31 -21.56
N PHE A 98 -12.13 15.15 -21.89
CA PHE A 98 -11.18 14.38 -21.07
C PHE A 98 -10.73 15.18 -19.87
N GLU A 99 -10.24 16.40 -20.06
CA GLU A 99 -9.70 17.22 -18.99
C GLU A 99 -10.76 17.62 -17.96
N HIS A 100 -11.92 18.13 -18.41
CA HIS A 100 -12.99 18.51 -17.49
C HIS A 100 -13.54 17.31 -16.73
N THR A 101 -13.75 16.15 -17.39
CA THR A 101 -14.19 14.92 -16.71
C THR A 101 -13.17 14.47 -15.66
N HIS A 102 -11.86 14.52 -15.98
CA HIS A 102 -10.81 14.22 -15.00
C HIS A 102 -10.89 15.14 -13.78
N ARG A 103 -11.06 16.44 -13.97
CA ARG A 103 -11.22 17.42 -12.88
C ARG A 103 -12.45 17.14 -12.01
N MET A 104 -13.59 16.79 -12.62
CA MET A 104 -14.81 16.45 -11.89
C MET A 104 -14.62 15.21 -11.02
N ILE A 105 -14.00 14.15 -11.56
CA ILE A 105 -13.68 12.95 -10.77
C ILE A 105 -12.66 13.28 -9.67
N ALA A 106 -11.67 14.15 -9.95
CA ALA A 106 -10.68 14.58 -8.96
C ALA A 106 -11.32 15.33 -7.78
N GLN A 107 -12.26 16.25 -8.04
CA GLN A 107 -13.03 16.95 -7.00
C GLN A 107 -13.82 15.94 -6.15
N PHE A 108 -14.47 14.98 -6.79
CA PHE A 108 -15.22 13.94 -6.11
C PHE A 108 -14.30 13.06 -5.22
N VAL A 109 -13.15 12.62 -5.72
CA VAL A 109 -12.15 11.89 -4.93
C VAL A 109 -11.62 12.75 -3.78
N GLY A 110 -11.40 14.04 -3.99
CA GLY A 110 -11.02 14.98 -2.93
C GLY A 110 -12.05 15.00 -1.80
N PHE A 111 -13.33 15.12 -2.14
CA PHE A 111 -14.44 15.08 -1.19
C PHE A 111 -14.52 13.74 -0.44
N LEU A 112 -14.40 12.61 -1.16
CA LEU A 112 -14.38 11.28 -0.55
C LEU A 112 -13.18 11.11 0.40
N SER A 113 -12.04 11.71 0.08
CA SER A 113 -10.82 11.65 0.91
C SER A 113 -10.98 12.39 2.23
N ILE A 114 -11.72 13.51 2.25
CA ILE A 114 -12.07 14.19 3.49
C ILE A 114 -12.92 13.28 4.38
N ILE A 115 -13.96 12.66 3.82
CA ILE A 115 -14.82 11.72 4.55
C ILE A 115 -13.99 10.54 5.07
N LEU A 116 -13.13 9.96 4.23
CA LEU A 116 -12.27 8.82 4.61
C LEU A 116 -11.34 9.20 5.77
N ALA A 117 -10.68 10.36 5.71
CA ALA A 117 -9.78 10.83 6.75
C ALA A 117 -10.52 11.05 8.08
N VAL A 118 -11.67 11.74 8.05
CA VAL A 118 -12.50 12.01 9.25
C VAL A 118 -13.05 10.71 9.83
N TRP A 119 -13.52 9.79 8.98
CA TRP A 119 -14.05 8.49 9.42
C TRP A 119 -12.95 7.64 10.05
N THR A 120 -11.79 7.50 9.39
CA THR A 120 -10.64 6.77 9.94
C THR A 120 -10.18 7.38 11.27
N TRP A 121 -10.15 8.70 11.38
CA TRP A 121 -9.77 9.40 12.63
C TRP A 121 -10.71 9.07 13.79
N ARG A 122 -12.02 8.96 13.53
CA ARG A 122 -13.03 8.71 14.55
C ARG A 122 -13.27 7.24 14.88
N ALA A 123 -13.21 6.37 13.84
CA ALA A 123 -13.58 4.97 13.98
C ALA A 123 -12.41 4.06 14.33
N ASP A 124 -11.16 4.43 14.01
CA ASP A 124 -9.99 3.58 14.25
C ASP A 124 -9.22 4.05 15.49
N PRO A 125 -9.03 3.20 16.51
CA PRO A 125 -8.27 3.56 17.71
C PRO A 125 -6.76 3.63 17.46
N ARG A 126 -6.24 2.99 16.39
CA ARG A 126 -4.81 2.93 16.06
C ARG A 126 -4.29 4.30 15.65
N ARG A 127 -3.33 4.86 16.37
CA ARG A 127 -2.76 6.18 16.05
C ARG A 127 -2.18 6.27 14.64
N TRP A 128 -1.45 5.22 14.22
CA TRP A 128 -0.85 5.18 12.90
C TRP A 128 -1.88 5.16 11.75
N MET A 129 -3.06 4.53 11.97
CA MET A 129 -4.17 4.57 11.01
C MET A 129 -4.75 5.98 10.87
N LYS A 130 -4.87 6.73 11.96
CA LYS A 130 -5.30 8.13 11.93
C LYS A 130 -4.34 8.99 11.10
N TYR A 131 -3.03 8.80 11.31
CA TYR A 131 -2.01 9.49 10.50
C TYR A 131 -2.04 9.03 9.04
N LEU A 132 -2.31 7.76 8.76
CA LEU A 132 -2.44 7.27 7.38
C LEU A 132 -3.63 7.94 6.66
N GLY A 133 -4.78 8.10 7.33
CA GLY A 133 -5.92 8.85 6.83
C GLY A 133 -5.60 10.33 6.55
N LEU A 134 -4.87 11.00 7.47
CA LEU A 134 -4.39 12.37 7.25
C LEU A 134 -3.36 12.46 6.12
N THR A 135 -2.49 11.47 5.98
CA THR A 135 -1.54 11.38 4.86
C THR A 135 -2.28 11.31 3.53
N ALA A 136 -3.33 10.47 3.43
CA ALA A 136 -4.16 10.42 2.23
C ALA A 136 -4.77 11.79 1.90
N LEU A 137 -5.30 12.49 2.90
CA LEU A 137 -5.86 13.83 2.73
C LEU A 137 -4.78 14.84 2.29
N GLY A 138 -3.60 14.82 2.91
CA GLY A 138 -2.48 15.69 2.53
C GLY A 138 -2.01 15.44 1.09
N LEU A 139 -1.93 14.16 0.69
CA LEU A 139 -1.55 13.77 -0.67
C LEU A 139 -2.56 14.23 -1.72
N VAL A 140 -3.88 14.13 -1.47
CA VAL A 140 -4.89 14.57 -2.43
C VAL A 140 -4.93 16.10 -2.55
N ILE A 141 -4.65 16.84 -1.46
CA ILE A 141 -4.49 18.30 -1.51
C ILE A 141 -3.26 18.68 -2.36
N ALA A 142 -2.13 18.04 -2.10
CA ALA A 142 -0.91 18.26 -2.89
C ALA A 142 -1.13 17.89 -4.38
N GLN A 143 -1.91 16.85 -4.65
CA GLN A 143 -2.32 16.43 -6.00
C GLN A 143 -3.12 17.53 -6.71
N GLY A 144 -4.08 18.15 -6.03
CA GLY A 144 -4.83 19.28 -6.58
C GLY A 144 -3.93 20.46 -6.91
N ILE A 145 -3.02 20.83 -6.00
CA ILE A 145 -2.06 21.93 -6.21
C ILE A 145 -1.14 21.64 -7.40
N LEU A 146 -0.53 20.44 -7.46
CA LEU A 146 0.31 20.05 -8.60
C LEU A 146 -0.49 20.05 -9.92
N GLY A 147 -1.73 19.54 -9.90
CA GLY A 147 -2.62 19.58 -11.06
C GLY A 147 -2.90 21.02 -11.53
N GLY A 148 -3.08 21.97 -10.61
CA GLY A 148 -3.19 23.40 -10.94
C GLY A 148 -1.91 23.97 -11.55
N ILE A 149 -0.76 23.65 -10.96
CA ILE A 149 0.54 24.10 -11.48
C ILE A 149 0.80 23.55 -12.88
N THR A 150 0.41 22.30 -13.20
CA THR A 150 0.56 21.76 -14.56
C THR A 150 -0.19 22.59 -15.59
N VAL A 151 -1.38 23.08 -15.28
CA VAL A 151 -2.18 23.91 -16.21
C VAL A 151 -1.63 25.33 -16.30
N LEU A 152 -1.40 25.97 -15.15
CA LEU A 152 -0.98 27.38 -15.09
C LEU A 152 0.42 27.63 -15.68
N PHE A 153 1.27 26.61 -15.70
CA PHE A 153 2.65 26.68 -16.22
C PHE A 153 2.86 25.84 -17.49
N TYR A 154 1.79 25.52 -18.21
CA TYR A 154 1.87 24.86 -19.54
C TYR A 154 2.60 23.51 -19.52
N LEU A 155 2.25 22.64 -18.59
CA LEU A 155 2.70 21.24 -18.48
C LEU A 155 4.23 21.08 -18.31
N PRO A 156 4.88 21.71 -17.30
CA PRO A 156 6.31 21.50 -17.11
C PRO A 156 6.60 20.00 -16.88
N PRO A 157 7.57 19.39 -17.57
CA PRO A 157 7.81 17.94 -17.50
C PRO A 157 8.03 17.41 -16.09
N ALA A 158 8.81 18.11 -15.26
CA ALA A 158 9.10 17.71 -13.89
C ALA A 158 7.83 17.75 -13.01
N VAL A 159 7.02 18.81 -13.13
CA VAL A 159 5.78 18.97 -12.33
C VAL A 159 4.72 17.94 -12.76
N SER A 160 4.55 17.76 -14.08
CA SER A 160 3.61 16.78 -14.64
C SER A 160 3.99 15.34 -14.23
N SER A 161 5.29 15.03 -14.23
CA SER A 161 5.80 13.73 -13.76
C SER A 161 5.63 13.55 -12.25
N ALA A 162 5.86 14.60 -11.45
CA ALA A 162 5.61 14.58 -10.01
C ALA A 162 4.13 14.39 -9.69
N HIS A 163 3.22 15.06 -10.43
CA HIS A 163 1.78 14.87 -10.33
C HIS A 163 1.39 13.40 -10.61
N ALA A 164 1.92 12.79 -11.67
CA ALA A 164 1.67 11.39 -12.00
C ALA A 164 2.21 10.42 -10.93
N ALA A 165 3.42 10.66 -10.40
CA ALA A 165 4.01 9.83 -9.35
C ALA A 165 3.25 9.95 -8.02
N LEU A 166 2.86 11.17 -7.65
CA LEU A 166 2.08 11.43 -6.43
C LEU A 166 0.69 10.79 -6.51
N ALA A 167 0.04 10.78 -7.69
CA ALA A 167 -1.26 10.14 -7.90
C ALA A 167 -1.21 8.64 -7.57
N GLN A 168 -0.15 7.94 -8.00
CA GLN A 168 0.01 6.52 -7.70
C GLN A 168 0.39 6.28 -6.24
N THR A 169 1.15 7.19 -5.62
CA THR A 169 1.42 7.15 -4.17
C THR A 169 0.13 7.29 -3.37
N PHE A 170 -0.71 8.27 -3.72
CA PHE A 170 -2.02 8.45 -3.10
C PHE A 170 -2.90 7.20 -3.26
N PHE A 171 -2.95 6.61 -4.45
CA PHE A 171 -3.68 5.37 -4.70
C PHE A 171 -3.19 4.23 -3.80
N CYS A 172 -1.86 4.02 -3.68
CA CYS A 172 -1.29 3.02 -2.79
C CYS A 172 -1.68 3.24 -1.31
N VAL A 173 -1.68 4.50 -0.85
CA VAL A 173 -2.09 4.83 0.53
C VAL A 173 -3.56 4.50 0.77
N VAL A 174 -4.45 4.82 -0.17
CA VAL A 174 -5.88 4.49 -0.07
C VAL A 174 -6.10 2.96 -0.09
N VAL A 175 -5.36 2.23 -0.94
CA VAL A 175 -5.37 0.75 -0.97
C VAL A 175 -4.88 0.18 0.36
N LEU A 176 -3.85 0.75 0.99
CA LEU A 176 -3.41 0.35 2.33
C LEU A 176 -4.47 0.61 3.40
N ILE A 177 -5.19 1.75 3.35
CA ILE A 177 -6.31 1.99 4.27
C ILE A 177 -7.39 0.92 4.09
N ALA A 178 -7.73 0.57 2.85
CA ALA A 178 -8.69 -0.50 2.58
C ALA A 178 -8.18 -1.86 3.10
N LEU A 179 -6.90 -2.19 2.92
CA LEU A 179 -6.29 -3.41 3.46
C LEU A 179 -6.36 -3.45 4.99
N PHE A 180 -5.93 -2.37 5.65
CA PHE A 180 -5.79 -2.32 7.12
C PHE A 180 -7.11 -2.19 7.87
N THR A 181 -8.18 -1.81 7.19
CA THR A 181 -9.56 -1.83 7.72
C THR A 181 -10.26 -3.15 7.46
N GLY A 182 -9.66 -4.07 6.70
CA GLY A 182 -10.23 -5.38 6.36
C GLY A 182 -10.34 -6.31 7.57
N GLN A 183 -11.34 -7.19 7.57
CA GLN A 183 -11.62 -8.12 8.67
C GLN A 183 -10.39 -8.99 9.01
N ASN A 184 -9.75 -9.57 8.01
CA ASN A 184 -8.57 -10.42 8.15
C ASN A 184 -7.35 -9.69 8.73
N TRP A 185 -7.33 -8.36 8.65
CA TRP A 185 -6.27 -7.55 9.25
C TRP A 185 -6.59 -7.12 10.68
N VAL A 186 -7.89 -6.99 11.02
CA VAL A 186 -8.35 -6.49 12.31
C VAL A 186 -8.56 -7.61 13.32
N GLU A 187 -9.12 -8.75 12.89
CA GLU A 187 -9.61 -9.81 13.79
C GLU A 187 -8.78 -11.10 13.73
N GLU A 188 -8.06 -11.35 12.63
CA GLU A 188 -7.29 -12.59 12.50
C GLU A 188 -5.93 -12.50 13.23
N ILE A 189 -5.61 -13.56 14.00
CA ILE A 189 -4.25 -13.78 14.47
C ILE A 189 -3.42 -14.20 13.25
N PRO A 190 -2.37 -13.44 12.88
CA PRO A 190 -1.62 -13.76 11.68
C PRO A 190 -0.83 -15.05 11.85
N LEU A 191 -0.95 -15.96 10.89
CA LEU A 191 0.02 -17.04 10.73
C LEU A 191 1.36 -16.40 10.35
N VAL A 192 2.43 -16.80 11.04
CA VAL A 192 3.76 -16.23 10.92
C VAL A 192 4.74 -17.31 10.53
N GLU A 193 5.60 -17.02 9.55
CA GLU A 193 6.71 -17.87 9.12
C GLU A 193 8.01 -17.06 9.15
N ILE A 194 9.04 -17.60 9.78
CA ILE A 194 10.30 -16.88 10.02
C ILE A 194 11.17 -16.90 8.76
N ASP A 195 11.60 -15.72 8.32
CA ASP A 195 12.56 -15.57 7.23
C ASP A 195 14.00 -15.70 7.73
N ARG A 196 14.71 -16.72 7.21
CA ARG A 196 16.14 -16.96 7.48
C ARG A 196 17.02 -16.74 6.25
N GLU A 197 16.44 -16.33 5.16
CA GLU A 197 17.14 -16.17 3.90
C GLU A 197 17.86 -14.81 3.77
N ARG A 198 18.84 -14.73 2.89
CA ARG A 198 19.57 -13.50 2.60
C ARG A 198 19.58 -13.24 1.07
N PRO A 199 19.19 -12.04 0.62
CA PRO A 199 18.56 -10.95 1.38
C PRO A 199 17.21 -11.39 1.95
N SER A 200 16.73 -10.73 3.03
CA SER A 200 15.42 -11.07 3.59
C SER A 200 14.31 -10.79 2.59
N LEU A 201 13.19 -11.53 2.68
CA LEU A 201 12.03 -11.30 1.81
C LEU A 201 11.51 -9.87 1.98
N PHE A 202 11.53 -9.32 3.19
CA PHE A 202 11.14 -7.95 3.45
C PHE A 202 12.04 -6.95 2.69
N THR A 203 13.36 -7.13 2.74
CA THR A 203 14.31 -6.30 1.97
C THR A 203 14.05 -6.41 0.47
N LEU A 204 13.78 -7.62 -0.02
CA LEU A 204 13.55 -7.87 -1.44
C LEU A 204 12.25 -7.19 -1.93
N VAL A 205 11.17 -7.25 -1.14
CA VAL A 205 9.92 -6.58 -1.48
C VAL A 205 10.06 -5.05 -1.42
N GLN A 206 10.80 -4.51 -0.44
CA GLN A 206 11.09 -3.07 -0.40
C GLN A 206 11.90 -2.62 -1.62
N PHE A 207 12.89 -3.41 -2.03
CA PHE A 207 13.66 -3.14 -3.24
C PHE A 207 12.77 -3.24 -4.50
N SER A 208 11.81 -4.16 -4.53
CA SER A 208 10.79 -4.24 -5.59
C SER A 208 9.96 -2.97 -5.71
N ILE A 209 9.51 -2.39 -4.59
CA ILE A 209 8.79 -1.10 -4.57
C ILE A 209 9.70 0.02 -5.09
N PHE A 210 10.95 0.05 -4.64
CA PHE A 210 11.91 1.08 -5.07
C PHE A 210 12.14 1.06 -6.59
N VAL A 211 12.44 -0.10 -7.19
CA VAL A 211 12.68 -0.19 -8.63
C VAL A 211 11.40 0.10 -9.44
N LEU A 212 10.22 -0.27 -8.93
CA LEU A 212 8.94 0.11 -9.53
C LEU A 212 8.70 1.61 -9.46
N TYR A 213 9.05 2.26 -8.36
CA TYR A 213 8.88 3.71 -8.22
C TYR A 213 9.83 4.48 -9.16
N VAL A 214 11.06 4.00 -9.30
CA VAL A 214 11.99 4.49 -10.32
C VAL A 214 11.41 4.31 -11.73
N GLN A 215 10.84 3.13 -12.03
CA GLN A 215 10.18 2.83 -13.31
C GLN A 215 9.03 3.79 -13.59
N LEU A 216 8.21 4.08 -12.58
CA LEU A 216 7.11 5.04 -12.67
C LEU A 216 7.61 6.44 -13.03
N ILE A 217 8.64 6.93 -12.33
CA ILE A 217 9.22 8.25 -12.59
C ILE A 217 9.81 8.33 -13.99
N LEU A 218 10.60 7.32 -14.41
CA LEU A 218 11.18 7.28 -15.75
C LEU A 218 10.10 7.25 -16.85
N GLY A 219 9.02 6.49 -16.64
CA GLY A 219 7.87 6.44 -17.55
C GLY A 219 7.11 7.75 -17.61
N ALA A 220 6.89 8.40 -16.47
CA ALA A 220 6.25 9.71 -16.40
C ALA A 220 7.12 10.79 -17.07
N MET A 221 8.43 10.83 -16.82
CA MET A 221 9.36 11.75 -17.46
C MET A 221 9.40 11.56 -18.98
N PHE A 222 9.41 10.32 -19.47
CA PHE A 222 9.28 10.03 -20.89
C PHE A 222 7.95 10.54 -21.43
N ARG A 223 6.86 10.26 -20.74
CA ARG A 223 5.50 10.62 -21.14
C ARG A 223 5.27 12.12 -21.25
N HIS A 224 5.94 12.91 -20.40
CA HIS A 224 5.86 14.37 -20.34
C HIS A 224 7.06 15.06 -21.02
N HIS A 225 7.75 14.37 -21.94
CA HIS A 225 8.84 14.91 -22.77
C HIS A 225 10.08 15.40 -21.97
N GLY A 226 10.25 14.93 -20.73
CA GLY A 226 11.41 15.27 -19.89
C GLY A 226 12.61 14.34 -20.11
N LEU A 227 12.40 13.12 -20.60
CA LEU A 227 13.44 12.13 -20.89
C LEU A 227 13.10 11.36 -22.18
N SER A 228 14.12 10.74 -22.79
CA SER A 228 13.92 9.79 -23.88
C SER A 228 13.36 8.45 -23.35
N TRP A 229 12.90 7.58 -24.25
CA TRP A 229 12.24 6.31 -23.90
C TRP A 229 13.17 5.24 -23.33
N TRP A 230 14.46 5.24 -23.69
CA TRP A 230 15.40 4.15 -23.38
C TRP A 230 15.67 3.93 -21.89
N PRO A 231 15.75 4.95 -20.98
CA PRO A 231 15.95 4.68 -19.54
C PRO A 231 14.79 3.90 -18.94
N HIS A 232 13.55 4.21 -19.37
CA HIS A 232 12.35 3.50 -18.94
C HIS A 232 12.38 2.04 -19.41
N VAL A 233 12.74 1.78 -20.65
CA VAL A 233 12.85 0.39 -21.19
C VAL A 233 13.97 -0.39 -20.53
N LEU A 234 15.12 0.23 -20.31
CA LEU A 234 16.24 -0.42 -19.61
C LEU A 234 15.89 -0.82 -18.17
N ASN A 235 15.28 0.10 -17.42
CA ASN A 235 14.85 -0.19 -16.05
C ASN A 235 13.72 -1.23 -16.00
N ALA A 236 12.90 -1.37 -17.04
CA ALA A 236 11.87 -2.41 -17.12
C ALA A 236 12.46 -3.83 -17.00
N ALA A 237 13.67 -4.07 -17.52
CA ALA A 237 14.38 -5.33 -17.35
C ALA A 237 14.73 -5.59 -15.88
N THR A 238 15.21 -4.56 -15.16
CA THR A 238 15.49 -4.65 -13.72
C THR A 238 14.22 -4.96 -12.93
N VAL A 239 13.12 -4.27 -13.23
CA VAL A 239 11.80 -4.52 -12.64
C VAL A 239 11.37 -5.97 -12.88
N ALA A 240 11.48 -6.45 -14.12
CA ALA A 240 11.10 -7.82 -14.48
C ALA A 240 11.88 -8.87 -13.66
N VAL A 241 13.19 -8.71 -13.55
CA VAL A 241 14.05 -9.61 -12.76
C VAL A 241 13.70 -9.59 -11.28
N VAL A 242 13.62 -8.38 -10.68
CA VAL A 242 13.43 -8.23 -9.24
C VAL A 242 12.04 -8.70 -8.79
N LEU A 243 10.98 -8.35 -9.52
CA LEU A 243 9.63 -8.77 -9.18
C LEU A 243 9.41 -10.27 -9.41
N THR A 244 9.99 -10.82 -10.47
CA THR A 244 9.97 -12.28 -10.69
C THR A 244 10.69 -13.01 -9.56
N TRP A 245 11.89 -12.58 -9.19
CA TRP A 245 12.63 -13.14 -8.06
C TRP A 245 11.83 -13.09 -6.77
N THR A 246 11.27 -11.92 -6.44
CA THR A 246 10.43 -11.74 -5.26
C THR A 246 9.24 -12.69 -5.25
N SER A 247 8.50 -12.74 -6.37
CA SER A 247 7.29 -13.57 -6.47
C SER A 247 7.62 -15.07 -6.43
N VAL A 248 8.64 -15.51 -7.17
CA VAL A 248 9.09 -16.92 -7.17
C VAL A 248 9.54 -17.33 -5.77
N ARG A 249 10.26 -16.47 -5.05
CA ARG A 249 10.67 -16.75 -3.68
C ARG A 249 9.48 -16.95 -2.74
N VAL A 250 8.46 -16.09 -2.82
CA VAL A 250 7.22 -16.27 -2.05
C VAL A 250 6.56 -17.60 -2.41
N LEU A 251 6.42 -17.91 -3.71
CA LEU A 251 5.73 -19.09 -4.17
C LEU A 251 6.48 -20.40 -3.83
N SER A 252 7.81 -20.37 -3.74
CA SER A 252 8.62 -21.54 -3.41
C SER A 252 8.81 -21.78 -1.91
N ARG A 253 8.87 -20.71 -1.08
CA ARG A 253 9.23 -20.81 0.33
C ARG A 253 8.07 -20.55 1.28
N TYR A 254 7.09 -19.71 0.87
CA TYR A 254 5.98 -19.25 1.72
C TYR A 254 4.62 -19.61 1.10
N SER A 255 4.57 -20.72 0.33
CA SER A 255 3.34 -21.15 -0.37
C SER A 255 2.19 -21.51 0.57
N GLY A 256 2.49 -21.88 1.83
CA GLY A 256 1.49 -22.15 2.87
C GLY A 256 0.78 -20.91 3.42
N LEU A 257 1.36 -19.71 3.23
CA LEU A 257 0.77 -18.45 3.68
C LEU A 257 -0.04 -17.80 2.57
N ASP A 258 -1.33 -18.10 2.49
CA ASP A 258 -2.25 -17.53 1.47
C ASP A 258 -2.19 -16.00 1.40
N ALA A 259 -1.99 -15.34 2.54
CA ALA A 259 -1.95 -13.89 2.65
C ALA A 259 -0.75 -13.24 1.92
N VAL A 260 0.37 -13.95 1.72
CA VAL A 260 1.50 -13.49 0.90
C VAL A 260 1.50 -14.16 -0.48
N ARG A 261 1.04 -15.42 -0.58
CA ARG A 261 0.98 -16.16 -1.84
C ARG A 261 0.07 -15.50 -2.87
N ARG A 262 -1.16 -15.14 -2.49
CA ARG A 262 -2.13 -14.50 -3.41
C ARG A 262 -1.62 -13.17 -3.97
N PRO A 263 -1.13 -12.21 -3.14
CA PRO A 263 -0.50 -11.00 -3.67
C PRO A 263 0.70 -11.27 -4.58
N ALA A 264 1.54 -12.26 -4.28
CA ALA A 264 2.68 -12.60 -5.14
C ALA A 264 2.25 -13.13 -6.51
N ILE A 265 1.21 -13.96 -6.58
CA ILE A 265 0.61 -14.39 -7.86
C ILE A 265 0.05 -13.18 -8.61
N THR A 266 -0.64 -12.28 -7.92
CA THR A 266 -1.18 -11.06 -8.52
C THR A 266 -0.07 -10.17 -9.08
N VAL A 267 1.03 -9.97 -8.34
CA VAL A 267 2.20 -9.21 -8.81
C VAL A 267 2.78 -9.84 -10.07
N LEU A 268 2.98 -11.17 -10.10
CA LEU A 268 3.55 -11.86 -11.27
C LEU A 268 2.63 -11.76 -12.49
N SER A 269 1.32 -11.95 -12.30
CA SER A 269 0.33 -11.82 -13.38
C SER A 269 0.25 -10.40 -13.94
N LEU A 270 0.24 -9.39 -13.06
CA LEU A 270 0.25 -7.99 -13.47
C LEU A 270 1.58 -7.59 -14.13
N LEU A 271 2.71 -8.15 -13.68
CA LEU A 271 4.01 -7.94 -14.31
C LEU A 271 4.02 -8.41 -15.77
N ILE A 272 3.51 -9.62 -16.03
CA ILE A 272 3.41 -10.17 -17.39
C ILE A 272 2.53 -9.26 -18.25
N ALA A 273 1.35 -8.91 -17.76
CA ALA A 273 0.44 -7.99 -18.47
C ALA A 273 1.09 -6.62 -18.73
N GLN A 274 1.82 -6.09 -17.75
CA GLN A 274 2.52 -4.80 -17.85
C GLN A 274 3.62 -4.80 -18.90
N LEU A 275 4.39 -5.88 -19.01
CA LEU A 275 5.43 -6.03 -20.02
C LEU A 275 4.82 -6.15 -21.44
N CYS A 276 3.76 -6.94 -21.59
CA CYS A 276 3.03 -7.03 -22.86
C CYS A 276 2.43 -5.68 -23.29
N LEU A 277 1.75 -4.99 -22.37
CA LEU A 277 1.17 -3.67 -22.64
C LEU A 277 2.24 -2.61 -22.91
N GLY A 278 3.38 -2.67 -22.19
CA GLY A 278 4.52 -1.79 -22.43
C GLY A 278 5.11 -1.97 -23.83
N PHE A 279 5.22 -3.21 -24.30
CA PHE A 279 5.65 -3.50 -25.65
C PHE A 279 4.66 -2.96 -26.70
N VAL A 280 3.36 -3.20 -26.51
CA VAL A 280 2.33 -2.64 -27.43
C VAL A 280 2.31 -1.11 -27.39
N ALA A 281 2.44 -0.49 -26.22
CA ALA A 281 2.52 0.97 -26.11
C ALA A 281 3.78 1.53 -26.78
N PHE A 282 4.91 0.81 -26.71
CA PHE A 282 6.13 1.18 -27.43
C PHE A 282 5.92 1.13 -28.96
N LEU A 283 5.32 0.06 -29.46
CA LEU A 283 5.04 -0.08 -30.89
C LEU A 283 4.12 1.05 -31.40
N THR A 284 3.02 1.29 -30.70
CA THR A 284 2.00 2.25 -31.15
C THR A 284 2.40 3.70 -30.95
N ARG A 285 3.26 4.02 -29.97
CA ARG A 285 3.67 5.40 -29.70
C ARG A 285 5.04 5.76 -30.29
N VAL A 286 6.02 4.83 -30.24
CA VAL A 286 7.40 5.13 -30.60
C VAL A 286 7.72 4.64 -32.02
N ALA A 287 7.32 3.41 -32.35
CA ALA A 287 7.68 2.82 -33.63
C ALA A 287 6.76 3.25 -34.78
N TRP A 288 5.45 3.31 -34.55
CA TRP A 288 4.47 3.58 -35.61
C TRP A 288 3.76 4.93 -35.47
N GLY A 289 3.61 5.44 -34.26
CA GLY A 289 2.76 6.61 -33.96
C GLY A 289 3.53 7.92 -33.77
N HIS A 290 4.84 7.96 -33.97
CA HIS A 290 5.64 9.12 -33.65
C HIS A 290 5.35 10.32 -34.57
N ASP A 291 4.93 10.09 -35.81
CA ASP A 291 4.58 11.11 -36.82
C ASP A 291 3.06 11.39 -36.88
N ALA A 292 2.25 10.80 -36.01
CA ALA A 292 0.81 10.99 -36.00
C ALA A 292 0.47 12.44 -35.62
N VAL A 293 -0.34 13.11 -36.48
CA VAL A 293 -0.81 14.51 -36.27
C VAL A 293 -1.75 14.58 -35.04
N GLN A 294 -2.50 13.50 -34.78
CA GLN A 294 -3.39 13.36 -33.61
C GLN A 294 -3.24 11.99 -33.02
N PRO A 295 -3.50 11.80 -31.67
CA PRO A 295 -3.38 10.52 -31.01
C PRO A 295 -4.32 9.47 -31.65
N GLU A 296 -3.75 8.39 -32.16
CA GLU A 296 -4.51 7.27 -32.69
C GLU A 296 -5.11 6.41 -31.59
N LEU A 297 -6.28 5.81 -31.84
CA LEU A 297 -7.00 4.98 -30.87
C LEU A 297 -6.14 3.81 -30.31
N PRO A 298 -5.37 3.05 -31.12
CA PRO A 298 -4.49 1.99 -30.58
C PRO A 298 -3.45 2.52 -29.59
N MET A 299 -2.85 3.68 -29.86
CA MET A 299 -1.90 4.34 -28.98
C MET A 299 -2.58 4.78 -27.67
N VAL A 300 -3.75 5.42 -27.75
CA VAL A 300 -4.50 5.85 -26.57
C VAL A 300 -4.84 4.65 -25.68
N VAL A 301 -5.42 3.60 -26.27
CA VAL A 301 -5.84 2.41 -25.52
C VAL A 301 -4.64 1.70 -24.87
N SER A 302 -3.56 1.48 -25.61
CA SER A 302 -2.39 0.76 -25.09
C SER A 302 -1.67 1.54 -23.99
N THR A 303 -1.49 2.85 -24.16
CA THR A 303 -0.82 3.70 -23.18
C THR A 303 -1.65 3.88 -21.89
N VAL A 304 -2.98 4.04 -22.01
CA VAL A 304 -3.89 4.12 -20.85
C VAL A 304 -3.93 2.79 -20.10
N ALA A 305 -4.05 1.67 -20.82
CA ALA A 305 -4.02 0.34 -20.21
C ALA A 305 -2.69 0.07 -19.50
N HIS A 306 -1.56 0.46 -20.10
CA HIS A 306 -0.23 0.34 -19.51
C HIS A 306 -0.11 1.14 -18.21
N VAL A 307 -0.61 2.38 -18.15
CA VAL A 307 -0.63 3.19 -16.93
C VAL A 307 -1.53 2.56 -15.86
N ALA A 308 -2.72 2.10 -16.23
CA ALA A 308 -3.67 1.48 -15.31
C ALA A 308 -3.12 0.19 -14.69
N VAL A 309 -2.56 -0.71 -15.50
CA VAL A 309 -1.95 -1.97 -15.00
C VAL A 309 -0.69 -1.67 -14.18
N GLY A 310 0.10 -0.65 -14.55
CA GLY A 310 1.24 -0.20 -13.76
C GLY A 310 0.84 0.30 -12.36
N ALA A 311 -0.27 1.01 -12.25
CA ALA A 311 -0.81 1.43 -10.95
C ALA A 311 -1.24 0.23 -10.08
N LEU A 312 -1.91 -0.75 -10.69
CA LEU A 312 -2.28 -1.99 -9.99
C LEU A 312 -1.06 -2.82 -9.58
N LEU A 313 -0.03 -2.89 -10.43
CA LEU A 313 1.21 -3.61 -10.12
C LEU A 313 1.93 -2.98 -8.92
N LEU A 314 2.06 -1.66 -8.87
CA LEU A 314 2.64 -0.98 -7.73
C LEU A 314 1.81 -1.20 -6.46
N ALA A 315 0.49 -1.04 -6.52
CA ALA A 315 -0.40 -1.26 -5.39
C ALA A 315 -0.36 -2.72 -4.89
N ALA A 316 -0.36 -3.71 -5.79
CA ALA A 316 -0.22 -5.13 -5.43
C ALA A 316 1.12 -5.43 -4.75
N THR A 317 2.23 -4.80 -5.21
CA THR A 317 3.55 -4.94 -4.59
C THR A 317 3.58 -4.31 -3.20
N VAL A 318 2.91 -3.16 -3.00
CA VAL A 318 2.75 -2.51 -1.69
C VAL A 318 1.90 -3.38 -0.75
N VAL A 319 0.83 -4.00 -1.24
CA VAL A 319 0.02 -4.97 -0.47
C VAL A 319 0.89 -6.18 -0.07
N LEU A 320 1.67 -6.72 -1.00
CA LEU A 320 2.61 -7.82 -0.69
C LEU A 320 3.59 -7.41 0.41
N ALA A 321 4.15 -6.19 0.34
CA ALA A 321 5.07 -5.68 1.36
C ALA A 321 4.40 -5.60 2.75
N ALA A 322 3.17 -5.10 2.83
CA ALA A 322 2.42 -5.03 4.07
C ALA A 322 2.15 -6.43 4.66
N GLN A 323 1.82 -7.41 3.82
CA GLN A 323 1.60 -8.80 4.25
C GLN A 323 2.90 -9.47 4.69
N VAL A 324 4.01 -9.26 3.97
CA VAL A 324 5.33 -9.77 4.34
C VAL A 324 5.78 -9.17 5.67
N TRP A 325 5.64 -7.86 5.85
CA TRP A 325 5.98 -7.19 7.11
C TRP A 325 5.26 -7.79 8.33
N LEU A 326 4.00 -8.16 8.19
CA LEU A 326 3.20 -8.71 9.28
C LEU A 326 3.48 -10.19 9.52
N ARG A 327 3.72 -10.98 8.46
CA ARG A 327 3.67 -12.45 8.53
C ARG A 327 5.01 -13.15 8.34
N VAL A 328 6.04 -12.42 7.89
CA VAL A 328 7.36 -12.98 7.58
C VAL A 328 8.46 -12.17 8.30
N PRO A 329 8.48 -12.19 9.65
CA PRO A 329 9.50 -11.48 10.41
C PRO A 329 10.89 -12.09 10.18
N VAL A 330 11.90 -11.23 10.20
CA VAL A 330 13.32 -11.61 10.13
C VAL A 330 13.82 -11.88 11.55
N VAL A 331 14.48 -13.00 11.76
CA VAL A 331 15.23 -13.22 13.02
C VAL A 331 16.53 -12.46 12.93
N GLU A 332 16.66 -11.42 13.71
CA GLU A 332 17.99 -10.87 14.06
C GLU A 332 18.69 -11.87 14.99
N GLU A 333 19.67 -12.60 14.48
CA GLU A 333 20.64 -13.28 15.36
C GLU A 333 21.36 -12.20 16.18
N ARG A 334 20.90 -11.95 17.39
CA ARG A 334 21.71 -11.23 18.37
C ARG A 334 22.90 -12.10 18.70
N ILE A 335 24.04 -11.85 18.03
CA ILE A 335 25.33 -12.38 18.43
C ILE A 335 25.53 -11.89 19.87
N PRO A 336 25.60 -12.77 20.88
CA PRO A 336 25.81 -12.39 22.27
C PRO A 336 27.06 -11.52 22.32
N SER A 337 26.99 -10.42 23.05
CA SER A 337 28.08 -9.44 23.17
C SER A 337 29.41 -10.03 23.70
N ARG A 338 29.40 -11.26 24.20
CA ARG A 338 30.60 -12.03 24.61
C ARG A 338 31.42 -12.55 23.42
N GLU A 339 30.80 -12.92 22.29
CA GLU A 339 31.57 -13.43 21.14
C GLU A 339 32.22 -12.32 20.33
N ARG A 340 31.70 -11.09 20.32
CA ARG A 340 32.37 -9.95 19.66
C ARG A 340 33.74 -9.61 20.21
N LYS A 341 34.02 -9.95 21.49
CA LYS A 341 35.33 -9.71 22.11
C LYS A 341 36.36 -10.81 21.80
N GLN A 342 35.94 -11.97 21.33
CA GLN A 342 36.86 -13.05 20.96
C GLN A 342 37.30 -13.04 19.49
N VAL A 343 36.57 -12.36 18.61
CA VAL A 343 36.93 -12.20 17.17
C VAL A 343 37.78 -10.94 16.92
N ALA A 344 37.87 -10.04 17.92
CA ALA A 344 38.65 -8.80 17.83
C ALA A 344 39.97 -8.84 18.66
N ALA A 345 40.34 -10.01 19.19
CA ALA A 345 41.61 -10.30 19.85
C ALA A 345 42.42 -11.34 19.04
#